data_a763836a6fe244bf984a461d847c60aa
#
_entry.id   a763836a6fe244bf984a461d847c60aa
#
_cell.length_a   1.000
_cell.length_b   1.000
_cell.length_c   1.000
_cell.angle_alpha   90.00
_cell.angle_beta   90.00
_cell.angle_gamma   90.00
#
_symmetry.space_group_name_H-M   'P 1'
#
loop_
_entity.id
_entity.type
_entity.pdbx_description
1 polymer ?
#
loop_
_entity_poly.entity_id
_entity_poly.type
_entity_poly.pdbx_seq_one_letter_code
_entity_poly.pdbx_strand_id
1 'polypeptide(L)'
;MPLEQRKKYIELALNKSYRLEELINELFDIARFNSEKIILEKEELNINMMLEQVIEDFYPMLKELNKNINFTSDNNITIYADSDKLSRVFNNLIKNAINYSKENTNIDIKVKKKDKEIKVEIINQGKMIPKDKLDKIFENFYRLDTSRTSKTGGSGLGLAISKQIVELHNGKIEVTSNKDKTTFKVSLPLDME
;
A
#
# COMPACT_ATOMS: atom_id res chain seq x y z
N MET A 1 27.50 2.86 -30.10
CA MET A 1 27.15 2.89 -28.65
C MET A 1 27.70 1.63 -28.02
N PRO A 2 28.50 1.72 -26.96
CA PRO A 2 29.06 0.56 -26.24
C PRO A 2 27.98 -0.39 -25.72
N LEU A 3 28.30 -1.68 -25.59
CA LEU A 3 27.33 -2.72 -25.18
C LEU A 3 26.69 -2.42 -23.82
N GLU A 4 27.46 -1.97 -22.85
CA GLU A 4 27.02 -1.56 -21.51
C GLU A 4 25.98 -0.43 -21.55
N GLN A 5 26.19 0.57 -22.41
CA GLN A 5 25.22 1.65 -22.57
C GLN A 5 23.91 1.14 -23.20
N ARG A 6 23.98 0.22 -24.18
CA ARG A 6 22.80 -0.40 -24.78
C ARG A 6 22.00 -1.16 -23.72
N LYS A 7 22.68 -1.98 -22.91
CA LYS A 7 22.05 -2.74 -21.82
C LYS A 7 21.32 -1.82 -20.85
N LYS A 8 22.00 -0.76 -20.39
CA LYS A 8 21.42 0.25 -19.49
C LYS A 8 20.17 0.93 -20.09
N TYR A 9 20.20 1.28 -21.39
CA TYR A 9 19.02 1.89 -22.01
C TYR A 9 17.86 0.91 -22.20
N ILE A 10 18.16 -0.36 -22.50
CA ILE A 10 17.13 -1.43 -22.60
C ILE A 10 16.49 -1.65 -21.21
N GLU A 11 17.28 -1.78 -20.15
CA GLU A 11 16.76 -1.90 -18.79
C GLU A 11 15.91 -0.70 -18.38
N LEU A 12 16.36 0.53 -18.70
CA LEU A 12 15.59 1.73 -18.46
C LEU A 12 14.26 1.74 -19.22
N ALA A 13 14.26 1.35 -20.50
CA ALA A 13 13.06 1.28 -21.32
C ALA A 13 12.08 0.23 -20.78
N LEU A 14 12.58 -0.95 -20.41
CA LEU A 14 11.80 -2.02 -19.82
C LEU A 14 11.13 -1.59 -18.49
N ASN A 15 11.89 -0.96 -17.61
CA ASN A 15 11.36 -0.43 -16.35
C ASN A 15 10.29 0.64 -16.57
N LYS A 16 10.44 1.48 -17.60
CA LYS A 16 9.43 2.49 -17.98
C LYS A 16 8.17 1.84 -18.55
N SER A 17 8.31 0.75 -19.32
CA SER A 17 7.18 0.00 -19.85
C SER A 17 6.36 -0.68 -18.74
N TYR A 18 7.00 -1.35 -17.79
CA TYR A 18 6.32 -1.91 -16.61
C TYR A 18 5.60 -0.82 -15.82
N ARG A 19 6.24 0.34 -15.67
CA ARG A 19 5.61 1.47 -14.96
C ARG A 19 4.38 2.00 -15.70
N LEU A 20 4.41 2.05 -17.04
CA LEU A 20 3.28 2.45 -17.85
C LEU A 20 2.12 1.45 -17.72
N GLU A 21 2.41 0.15 -17.73
CA GLU A 21 1.44 -0.90 -17.49
C GLU A 21 0.75 -0.76 -16.14
N GLU A 22 1.52 -0.55 -15.05
CA GLU A 22 0.95 -0.26 -13.72
C GLU A 22 -0.01 0.93 -13.75
N LEU A 23 0.39 2.04 -14.39
CA LEU A 23 -0.44 3.25 -14.48
C LEU A 23 -1.74 3.03 -15.27
N ILE A 24 -1.67 2.28 -16.37
CA ILE A 24 -2.84 1.93 -17.16
C ILE A 24 -3.81 1.08 -16.34
N ASN A 25 -3.31 0.08 -15.62
CA ASN A 25 -4.11 -0.77 -14.76
C ASN A 25 -4.76 0.03 -13.60
N GLU A 26 -4.01 0.93 -12.94
CA GLU A 26 -4.55 1.84 -11.94
C GLU A 26 -5.66 2.75 -12.48
N LEU A 27 -5.52 3.24 -13.72
CA LEU A 27 -6.52 4.08 -14.38
C LEU A 27 -7.79 3.30 -14.70
N PHE A 28 -7.65 2.07 -15.23
CA PHE A 28 -8.79 1.17 -15.48
C PHE A 28 -9.56 0.86 -14.20
N ASP A 29 -8.86 0.64 -13.09
CA ASP A 29 -9.52 0.39 -11.80
C ASP A 29 -10.36 1.59 -11.37
N ILE A 30 -9.83 2.81 -11.44
CA ILE A 30 -10.60 4.01 -11.11
C ILE A 30 -11.82 4.15 -12.02
N ALA A 31 -11.66 3.90 -13.32
CA ALA A 31 -12.78 3.95 -14.25
C ALA A 31 -13.87 2.93 -13.87
N ARG A 32 -13.48 1.69 -13.49
CA ARG A 32 -14.39 0.66 -13.02
C ARG A 32 -15.07 1.01 -11.69
N PHE A 33 -14.31 1.52 -10.72
CA PHE A 33 -14.86 1.95 -9.43
C PHE A 33 -15.92 3.03 -9.57
N ASN A 34 -15.81 3.89 -10.61
CA ASN A 34 -16.77 4.97 -10.84
C ASN A 34 -17.97 4.55 -11.71
N SER A 35 -17.86 3.49 -12.50
CA SER A 35 -18.87 3.14 -13.52
C SER A 35 -19.62 1.85 -13.27
N GLU A 36 -19.07 0.92 -12.49
CA GLU A 36 -19.62 -0.42 -12.31
C GLU A 36 -19.75 -0.77 -10.81
N LYS A 37 -20.77 -1.58 -10.47
CA LYS A 37 -20.79 -2.29 -9.19
C LYS A 37 -19.70 -3.36 -9.21
N ILE A 38 -18.56 -3.07 -8.58
CA ILE A 38 -17.53 -4.07 -8.39
C ILE A 38 -18.07 -5.14 -7.46
N ILE A 39 -18.13 -6.37 -7.94
CA ILE A 39 -18.45 -7.56 -7.15
C ILE A 39 -17.13 -8.07 -6.55
N LEU A 40 -17.08 -8.17 -5.23
CA LEU A 40 -15.94 -8.78 -4.53
C LEU A 40 -16.04 -10.32 -4.62
N GLU A 41 -14.94 -10.96 -4.98
CA GLU A 41 -14.78 -12.41 -4.92
C GLU A 41 -14.26 -12.78 -3.53
N LYS A 42 -15.18 -12.81 -2.56
CA LYS A 42 -14.81 -13.03 -1.16
C LYS A 42 -14.61 -14.52 -0.87
N GLU A 43 -13.62 -14.83 -0.06
CA GLU A 43 -13.31 -16.16 0.45
C GLU A 43 -12.81 -16.10 1.90
N GLU A 44 -12.71 -17.26 2.57
CA GLU A 44 -12.04 -17.33 3.87
C GLU A 44 -10.55 -17.00 3.71
N LEU A 45 -10.11 -15.93 4.34
CA LEU A 45 -8.76 -15.39 4.22
C LEU A 45 -8.08 -15.34 5.59
N ASN A 46 -6.97 -16.05 5.76
CA ASN A 46 -6.08 -15.84 6.88
C ASN A 46 -5.26 -14.57 6.63
N ILE A 47 -5.62 -13.49 7.34
CA ILE A 47 -5.00 -12.17 7.14
C ILE A 47 -3.50 -12.16 7.51
N ASN A 48 -3.09 -12.98 8.47
CA ASN A 48 -1.70 -13.08 8.89
C ASN A 48 -0.85 -13.66 7.77
N MET A 49 -1.26 -14.81 7.22
CA MET A 49 -0.54 -15.47 6.12
C MET A 49 -0.46 -14.58 4.88
N MET A 50 -1.56 -13.92 4.53
CA MET A 50 -1.56 -12.98 3.40
C MET A 50 -0.58 -11.83 3.61
N LEU A 51 -0.55 -11.22 4.81
CA LEU A 51 0.37 -10.12 5.10
C LEU A 51 1.83 -10.60 5.13
N GLU A 52 2.12 -11.77 5.67
CA GLU A 52 3.46 -12.37 5.63
C GLU A 52 3.94 -12.55 4.19
N GLN A 53 3.09 -13.09 3.31
CA GLN A 53 3.40 -13.24 1.89
C GLN A 53 3.67 -11.89 1.21
N VAL A 54 2.80 -10.90 1.45
CA VAL A 54 3.00 -9.54 0.92
C VAL A 54 4.31 -8.92 1.43
N ILE A 55 4.69 -9.15 2.68
CA ILE A 55 5.95 -8.66 3.26
C ILE A 55 7.15 -9.34 2.59
N GLU A 56 7.07 -10.64 2.33
CA GLU A 56 8.14 -11.40 1.67
C GLU A 56 8.49 -10.84 0.29
N ASP A 57 7.50 -10.39 -0.48
CA ASP A 57 7.72 -9.78 -1.80
C ASP A 57 8.60 -8.51 -1.74
N PHE A 58 8.65 -7.85 -0.58
CA PHE A 58 9.48 -6.65 -0.37
C PHE A 58 10.90 -6.93 0.12
N TYR A 59 11.28 -8.17 0.46
CA TYR A 59 12.63 -8.45 0.97
C TYR A 59 13.78 -7.96 0.07
N PRO A 60 13.72 -8.11 -1.27
CA PRO A 60 14.78 -7.59 -2.13
C PRO A 60 14.96 -6.07 -2.00
N MET A 61 13.84 -5.34 -2.00
CA MET A 61 13.81 -3.88 -1.86
C MET A 61 14.28 -3.41 -0.47
N LEU A 62 13.84 -4.12 0.58
CA LEU A 62 14.24 -3.83 1.96
C LEU A 62 15.74 -4.00 2.15
N LYS A 63 16.31 -5.07 1.59
CA LYS A 63 17.75 -5.35 1.62
C LYS A 63 18.55 -4.26 0.90
N GLU A 64 18.10 -3.85 -0.28
CA GLU A 64 18.74 -2.76 -1.06
C GLU A 64 18.73 -1.42 -0.29
N LEU A 65 17.62 -1.12 0.40
CA LEU A 65 17.44 0.12 1.13
C LEU A 65 17.93 0.07 2.59
N ASN A 66 18.50 -1.06 3.02
CA ASN A 66 18.92 -1.33 4.41
C ASN A 66 17.81 -1.03 5.43
N LYS A 67 16.60 -1.53 5.15
CA LYS A 67 15.40 -1.37 5.98
C LYS A 67 14.88 -2.72 6.44
N ASN A 68 14.09 -2.73 7.52
CA ASN A 68 13.44 -3.93 8.05
C ASN A 68 11.96 -3.68 8.30
N ILE A 69 11.17 -4.75 8.24
CA ILE A 69 9.77 -4.76 8.67
C ILE A 69 9.68 -5.62 9.93
N ASN A 70 9.09 -5.07 10.98
CA ASN A 70 8.70 -5.80 12.17
C ASN A 70 7.21 -6.14 12.06
N PHE A 71 6.89 -7.41 11.92
CA PHE A 71 5.51 -7.89 11.88
C PHE A 71 5.10 -8.46 13.24
N THR A 72 3.97 -8.00 13.77
CA THR A 72 3.36 -8.50 15.01
C THR A 72 1.86 -8.66 14.81
N SER A 73 1.33 -9.82 15.18
CA SER A 73 -0.08 -10.13 15.01
C SER A 73 -0.61 -10.96 16.17
N ASP A 74 -1.90 -10.80 16.46
CA ASP A 74 -2.66 -11.80 17.19
C ASP A 74 -2.76 -13.06 16.33
N ASN A 75 -2.74 -14.25 16.94
CA ASN A 75 -2.69 -15.51 16.20
C ASN A 75 -3.99 -15.81 15.45
N ASN A 76 -3.84 -16.37 14.24
CA ASN A 76 -4.90 -16.99 13.43
C ASN A 76 -6.17 -16.16 13.29
N ILE A 77 -6.05 -14.98 12.68
CA ILE A 77 -7.21 -14.17 12.34
C ILE A 77 -7.67 -14.53 10.93
N THR A 78 -8.89 -15.04 10.83
CA THR A 78 -9.58 -15.31 9.56
C THR A 78 -10.70 -14.30 9.37
N ILE A 79 -10.83 -13.79 8.15
CA ILE A 79 -11.90 -12.89 7.69
C ILE A 79 -12.47 -13.42 6.38
N TYR A 80 -13.65 -12.96 5.99
CA TYR A 80 -14.23 -13.27 4.69
C TYR A 80 -14.04 -12.07 3.74
N ALA A 81 -13.11 -12.17 2.79
CA ALA A 81 -12.65 -11.02 2.01
C ALA A 81 -12.14 -11.44 0.62
N ASP A 82 -12.02 -10.48 -0.29
CA ASP A 82 -11.35 -10.65 -1.58
C ASP A 82 -9.84 -10.51 -1.37
N SER A 83 -9.14 -11.65 -1.44
CA SER A 83 -7.72 -11.77 -1.13
C SER A 83 -6.85 -10.94 -2.07
N ASP A 84 -7.15 -10.92 -3.36
CA ASP A 84 -6.38 -10.18 -4.37
C ASP A 84 -6.48 -8.67 -4.16
N LYS A 85 -7.69 -8.19 -3.89
CA LYS A 85 -7.91 -6.77 -3.64
C LYS A 85 -7.29 -6.31 -2.32
N LEU A 86 -7.40 -7.10 -1.24
CA LEU A 86 -6.75 -6.76 0.02
C LEU A 86 -5.23 -6.84 -0.06
N SER A 87 -4.67 -7.84 -0.74
CA SER A 87 -3.22 -7.91 -1.01
C SER A 87 -2.73 -6.66 -1.71
N ARG A 88 -3.48 -6.15 -2.69
CA ARG A 88 -3.18 -4.90 -3.38
C ARG A 88 -3.18 -3.68 -2.44
N VAL A 89 -4.16 -3.60 -1.51
CA VAL A 89 -4.20 -2.54 -0.49
C VAL A 89 -2.91 -2.55 0.33
N PHE A 90 -2.55 -3.72 0.87
CA PHE A 90 -1.39 -3.82 1.76
C PHE A 90 -0.06 -3.68 1.01
N ASN A 91 0.06 -4.19 -0.21
CA ASN A 91 1.20 -3.92 -1.08
C ASN A 91 1.42 -2.41 -1.27
N ASN A 92 0.36 -1.67 -1.57
CA ASN A 92 0.46 -0.23 -1.76
C ASN A 92 0.83 0.52 -0.47
N LEU A 93 0.22 0.17 0.67
CA LEU A 93 0.51 0.80 1.96
C LEU A 93 1.94 0.50 2.43
N ILE A 94 2.41 -0.74 2.28
CA ILE A 94 3.77 -1.16 2.64
C ILE A 94 4.79 -0.48 1.73
N LYS A 95 4.56 -0.47 0.40
CA LYS A 95 5.40 0.25 -0.57
C LYS A 95 5.52 1.73 -0.21
N ASN A 96 4.42 2.37 0.18
CA ASN A 96 4.44 3.76 0.65
C ASN A 96 5.25 3.90 1.93
N ALA A 97 5.05 3.04 2.93
CA ALA A 97 5.81 3.08 4.18
C ALA A 97 7.33 2.94 3.93
N ILE A 98 7.75 2.02 3.04
CA ILE A 98 9.16 1.84 2.66
C ILE A 98 9.71 3.10 1.98
N ASN A 99 8.97 3.65 1.00
CA ASN A 99 9.42 4.78 0.19
C ASN A 99 9.52 6.09 0.98
N TYR A 100 8.64 6.30 1.96
CA TYR A 100 8.59 7.54 2.74
C TYR A 100 9.21 7.45 4.13
N SER A 101 9.73 6.29 4.52
CA SER A 101 10.48 6.15 5.77
C SER A 101 11.89 6.75 5.63
N LYS A 102 12.41 7.25 6.76
CA LYS A 102 13.80 7.70 6.88
C LYS A 102 14.75 6.52 6.68
N GLU A 103 15.99 6.82 6.31
CA GLU A 103 17.06 5.82 6.27
C GLU A 103 17.29 5.22 7.67
N ASN A 104 17.68 3.96 7.71
CA ASN A 104 17.96 3.23 8.95
C ASN A 104 16.82 3.22 9.98
N THR A 105 15.56 3.24 9.50
CA THR A 105 14.38 3.07 10.36
C THR A 105 13.58 1.84 9.95
N ASN A 106 12.94 1.20 10.93
CA ASN A 106 12.08 0.07 10.70
C ASN A 106 10.64 0.52 10.34
N ILE A 107 9.95 -0.33 9.62
CA ILE A 107 8.51 -0.26 9.41
C ILE A 107 7.86 -1.27 10.36
N ASP A 108 6.89 -0.84 11.16
CA ASP A 108 6.15 -1.75 12.03
C ASP A 108 4.77 -2.05 11.42
N ILE A 109 4.42 -3.33 11.29
CA ILE A 109 3.11 -3.80 10.88
C ILE A 109 2.49 -4.56 12.04
N LYS A 110 1.30 -4.12 12.47
CA LYS A 110 0.61 -4.68 13.63
C LYS A 110 -0.81 -5.08 13.25
N VAL A 111 -1.17 -6.32 13.55
CA VAL A 111 -2.53 -6.83 13.36
C VAL A 111 -3.12 -7.15 14.72
N LYS A 112 -4.31 -6.61 14.98
CA LYS A 112 -5.03 -6.84 16.22
C LYS A 112 -6.49 -7.13 15.95
N LYS A 113 -7.01 -8.14 16.62
CA LYS A 113 -8.44 -8.38 16.69
C LYS A 113 -9.03 -7.52 17.81
N LYS A 114 -10.06 -6.75 17.51
CA LYS A 114 -10.77 -5.93 18.48
C LYS A 114 -12.26 -5.98 18.23
N ASP A 115 -13.00 -6.54 19.18
CA ASP A 115 -14.46 -6.71 19.09
C ASP A 115 -14.87 -7.47 17.81
N LYS A 116 -15.61 -6.81 16.92
CA LYS A 116 -16.10 -7.35 15.65
C LYS A 116 -15.25 -6.91 14.44
N GLU A 117 -14.09 -6.37 14.65
CA GLU A 117 -13.20 -5.90 13.59
C GLU A 117 -11.74 -6.33 13.81
N ILE A 118 -11.01 -6.39 12.71
CA ILE A 118 -9.55 -6.43 12.76
C ILE A 118 -9.00 -5.04 12.46
N LYS A 119 -7.84 -4.75 13.05
CA LYS A 119 -7.09 -3.52 12.77
C LYS A 119 -5.69 -3.87 12.31
N VAL A 120 -5.36 -3.41 11.13
CA VAL A 120 -4.00 -3.51 10.58
C VAL A 120 -3.40 -2.11 10.59
N GLU A 121 -2.31 -1.94 11.33
CA GLU A 121 -1.56 -0.68 11.41
C GLU A 121 -0.22 -0.85 10.71
N ILE A 122 0.09 0.05 9.78
CA ILE A 122 1.39 0.16 9.11
C ILE A 122 2.01 1.48 9.54
N ILE A 123 3.13 1.40 10.24
CA ILE A 123 3.77 2.51 10.93
C ILE A 123 5.16 2.72 10.37
N ASN A 124 5.47 3.93 9.92
CA ASN A 124 6.80 4.29 9.47
C ASN A 124 7.25 5.63 10.06
N GLN A 125 8.56 5.81 10.21
CA GLN A 125 9.16 7.07 10.59
C GLN A 125 9.56 7.84 9.33
N GLY A 126 8.92 8.97 9.08
CA GLY A 126 9.11 9.74 7.86
C GLY A 126 8.87 11.23 8.03
N LYS A 127 8.79 11.93 6.91
CA LYS A 127 8.35 13.34 6.92
C LYS A 127 6.89 13.41 7.35
N MET A 128 6.58 14.30 8.29
CA MET A 128 5.22 14.51 8.78
C MET A 128 4.31 14.99 7.63
N ILE A 129 3.15 14.39 7.54
CA ILE A 129 2.07 14.84 6.67
C ILE A 129 1.33 15.98 7.38
N PRO A 130 1.24 17.19 6.79
CA PRO A 130 0.49 18.29 7.39
C PRO A 130 -0.98 17.91 7.63
N LYS A 131 -1.57 18.39 8.72
CA LYS A 131 -2.93 18.03 9.12
C LYS A 131 -3.98 18.34 8.05
N ASP A 132 -3.83 19.47 7.35
CA ASP A 132 -4.71 19.90 6.25
C ASP A 132 -4.57 19.07 4.96
N LYS A 133 -3.62 18.11 4.94
CA LYS A 133 -3.35 17.22 3.82
C LYS A 133 -3.73 15.76 4.09
N LEU A 134 -4.02 15.40 5.35
CA LEU A 134 -4.29 13.99 5.72
C LEU A 134 -5.47 13.39 4.96
N ASP A 135 -6.55 14.14 4.74
CA ASP A 135 -7.69 13.65 3.96
C ASP A 135 -7.38 13.67 2.45
N LYS A 136 -6.60 14.65 2.01
CA LYS A 136 -6.29 14.85 0.58
C LYS A 136 -5.39 13.76 -0.01
N ILE A 137 -4.58 13.08 0.80
CA ILE A 137 -3.72 12.00 0.29
C ILE A 137 -4.49 10.81 -0.28
N PHE A 138 -5.80 10.72 -0.01
CA PHE A 138 -6.70 9.73 -0.58
C PHE A 138 -7.45 10.21 -1.83
N GLU A 139 -7.24 11.46 -2.26
CA GLU A 139 -7.78 11.98 -3.51
C GLU A 139 -6.99 11.44 -4.71
N ASN A 140 -7.68 11.23 -5.84
CA ASN A 140 -7.06 10.78 -7.07
C ASN A 140 -5.97 11.77 -7.54
N PHE A 141 -4.81 11.24 -7.93
CA PHE A 141 -3.65 12.00 -8.44
C PHE A 141 -3.02 12.96 -7.43
N TYR A 142 -3.46 12.95 -6.16
CA TYR A 142 -2.89 13.82 -5.15
C TYR A 142 -1.51 13.34 -4.71
N ARG A 143 -0.57 14.27 -4.57
CA ARG A 143 0.81 14.03 -4.08
C ARG A 143 1.25 15.20 -3.21
N LEU A 144 1.89 14.90 -2.09
CA LEU A 144 2.46 15.92 -1.20
C LEU A 144 3.64 16.66 -1.84
N ASP A 145 4.47 15.95 -2.59
CA ASP A 145 5.62 16.51 -3.28
C ASP A 145 5.28 16.67 -4.77
N THR A 146 5.20 17.92 -5.22
CA THR A 146 4.94 18.30 -6.62
C THR A 146 6.15 18.18 -7.54
N SER A 147 7.35 17.89 -7.00
CA SER A 147 8.54 17.70 -7.81
C SER A 147 8.41 16.41 -8.64
N ARG A 148 8.29 16.55 -9.96
CA ARG A 148 8.24 15.45 -10.95
C ARG A 148 9.46 14.50 -10.89
N THR A 149 10.48 14.85 -10.08
CA THR A 149 11.77 14.16 -9.93
C THR A 149 11.87 13.33 -8.66
N SER A 150 10.77 13.12 -7.89
CA SER A 150 10.88 12.24 -6.72
C SER A 150 11.23 10.82 -7.17
N LYS A 151 12.32 10.28 -6.65
CA LYS A 151 12.79 8.89 -6.85
C LYS A 151 11.71 7.83 -6.59
N THR A 152 10.64 8.20 -5.92
CA THR A 152 9.54 7.33 -5.51
C THR A 152 8.44 7.12 -6.57
N GLY A 153 8.41 7.90 -7.66
CA GLY A 153 7.65 7.65 -8.90
C GLY A 153 6.15 7.33 -8.80
N GLY A 154 5.46 7.61 -7.69
CA GLY A 154 4.04 7.24 -7.51
C GLY A 154 3.08 8.00 -8.43
N SER A 155 1.99 7.35 -8.86
CA SER A 155 0.90 7.91 -9.67
C SER A 155 0.01 8.89 -8.91
N GLY A 156 -0.07 8.73 -7.59
CA GLY A 156 -1.05 9.40 -6.74
C GLY A 156 -2.43 8.70 -6.75
N LEU A 157 -2.51 7.49 -7.31
CA LEU A 157 -3.75 6.71 -7.39
C LEU A 157 -3.83 5.62 -6.33
N GLY A 158 -2.69 5.09 -5.90
CA GLY A 158 -2.64 3.93 -5.03
C GLY A 158 -3.43 4.08 -3.73
N LEU A 159 -3.30 5.22 -3.01
CA LEU A 159 -4.05 5.44 -1.77
C LEU A 159 -5.56 5.60 -2.01
N ALA A 160 -5.96 6.25 -3.11
CA ALA A 160 -7.36 6.39 -3.50
C ALA A 160 -7.97 5.01 -3.80
N ILE A 161 -7.28 4.18 -4.57
CA ILE A 161 -7.69 2.79 -4.86
C ILE A 161 -7.76 1.97 -3.57
N SER A 162 -6.76 2.09 -2.69
CA SER A 162 -6.76 1.40 -1.40
C SER A 162 -7.98 1.76 -0.55
N LYS A 163 -8.34 3.04 -0.51
CA LYS A 163 -9.54 3.52 0.20
C LYS A 163 -10.81 2.90 -0.38
N GLN A 164 -10.98 2.91 -1.68
CA GLN A 164 -12.15 2.34 -2.36
C GLN A 164 -12.27 0.82 -2.09
N ILE A 165 -11.17 0.08 -2.19
CA ILE A 165 -11.17 -1.37 -1.90
C ILE A 165 -11.58 -1.64 -0.44
N VAL A 166 -11.02 -0.89 0.51
CA VAL A 166 -11.35 -1.04 1.94
C VAL A 166 -12.82 -0.72 2.20
N GLU A 167 -13.36 0.35 1.58
CA GLU A 167 -14.78 0.72 1.68
C GLU A 167 -15.71 -0.34 1.07
N LEU A 168 -15.34 -0.97 -0.06
CA LEU A 168 -16.07 -2.11 -0.63
C LEU A 168 -16.12 -3.32 0.31
N HIS A 169 -15.11 -3.48 1.16
CA HIS A 169 -15.08 -4.49 2.22
C HIS A 169 -15.80 -4.04 3.50
N ASN A 170 -16.63 -2.98 3.46
CA ASN A 170 -17.27 -2.38 4.62
C ASN A 170 -16.27 -1.97 5.72
N GLY A 171 -15.03 -1.73 5.34
CA GLY A 171 -13.95 -1.32 6.22
C GLY A 171 -13.71 0.19 6.22
N LYS A 172 -12.69 0.60 6.96
CA LYS A 172 -12.25 1.99 7.05
C LYS A 172 -10.74 2.08 6.98
N ILE A 173 -10.22 3.05 6.21
CA ILE A 173 -8.80 3.40 6.19
C ILE A 173 -8.63 4.80 6.76
N GLU A 174 -7.67 4.94 7.67
CA GLU A 174 -7.36 6.20 8.35
C GLU A 174 -5.84 6.42 8.34
N VAL A 175 -5.43 7.70 8.44
CA VAL A 175 -4.03 8.06 8.57
C VAL A 175 -3.85 9.05 9.72
N THR A 176 -2.79 8.86 10.49
CA THR A 176 -2.31 9.85 11.45
C THR A 176 -0.84 10.11 11.20
N SER A 177 -0.42 11.35 11.33
CA SER A 177 0.99 11.71 11.15
C SER A 177 1.41 12.77 12.16
N ASN A 178 2.57 12.58 12.75
CA ASN A 178 3.21 13.55 13.64
C ASN A 178 4.72 13.63 13.31
N LYS A 179 5.50 14.31 14.15
CA LYS A 179 6.96 14.51 13.92
C LYS A 179 7.75 13.20 13.96
N ASP A 180 7.25 12.18 14.66
CA ASP A 180 7.95 10.93 14.91
C ASP A 180 7.56 9.84 13.91
N LYS A 181 6.27 9.75 13.59
CA LYS A 181 5.73 8.67 12.77
C LYS A 181 4.49 9.04 11.97
N THR A 182 4.29 8.29 10.89
CA THR A 182 3.04 8.20 10.16
C THR A 182 2.47 6.80 10.34
N THR A 183 1.18 6.69 10.62
CA THR A 183 0.46 5.44 10.81
C THR A 183 -0.73 5.39 9.87
N PHE A 184 -0.75 4.43 8.96
CA PHE A 184 -1.93 4.03 8.23
C PHE A 184 -2.63 2.92 9.00
N LYS A 185 -3.93 3.04 9.20
CA LYS A 185 -4.75 2.06 9.91
C LYS A 185 -5.90 1.61 9.02
N VAL A 186 -5.98 0.32 8.77
CA VAL A 186 -7.09 -0.34 8.07
C VAL A 186 -7.90 -1.12 9.08
N SER A 187 -9.19 -0.84 9.18
CA SER A 187 -10.15 -1.59 9.97
C SER A 187 -11.06 -2.37 9.03
N LEU A 188 -11.20 -3.68 9.24
CA LEU A 188 -12.07 -4.55 8.46
C LEU A 188 -12.98 -5.33 9.40
N PRO A 189 -14.27 -5.55 9.07
CA PRO A 189 -15.15 -6.41 9.88
C PRO A 189 -14.66 -7.85 9.87
N LEU A 190 -14.84 -8.56 11.01
CA LEU A 190 -14.52 -9.98 11.14
C LEU A 190 -15.58 -10.86 10.48
N ASP A 191 -16.84 -10.50 10.68
CA ASP A 191 -17.99 -11.17 10.11
C ASP A 191 -18.55 -10.28 9.01
N MET A 192 -18.52 -10.78 7.78
CA MET A 192 -19.18 -10.12 6.67
C MET A 192 -20.34 -11.02 6.24
N GLU A 193 -21.53 -10.66 6.70
CA GLU A 193 -22.78 -11.12 6.08
C GLU A 193 -22.92 -10.58 4.66
#